data_8d895405cbafc3229a879d88f0dea144
#
_entry.id   8d895405cbafc3229a879d88f0dea144
#
_cell.length_a   1.000
_cell.length_b   1.000
_cell.length_c   1.000
_cell.angle_alpha   90.00
_cell.angle_beta   90.00
_cell.angle_gamma   90.00
#
_symmetry.space_group_name_H-M   'P 1'
#
loop_
_entity.id
_entity.type
_entity.pdbx_description
1 polymer ?
#
loop_
_entity_poly.entity_id
_entity_poly.type
_entity_poly.pdbx_seq_one_letter_code
_entity_poly.pdbx_strand_id
1 'polypeptide(L)'
;MRREVSAVVAVAALLALGGCAMNPVAPLPTGAELDVDLDVGPRASFVDAGPDGVRVVDGDDWTLPDRVRPAEHSGLFSEEASADDLVAVRSIDLSWRQVQPEKGAPIDRAATGEAQGMSFDGLDAQLGEPGAFWMRLFASGADWAPEWVAEDCAVDSYGPDYDGQRHLPIWDECVWGHLMDTYRALFADTGLAADPRLRFVYVPGAFTWAEYDYEMVTAAVEAGDLDEESYLAWYAHAWDDLVELFGENAHKLVFTGEDYPFGPFGAADDLLARQAVDAGMGVRTGITELANFHLSEAPAYRSSIQPDGHLVVDESLPIHSGDFVVATENECYTDCGYQTDDPYYSVRQSNLKALQLRMNWMYVVPGPSYMAEYPEHWDWVRLSLGQTAETSADAWAAFRDAEDRYWGEEEFPRAWDDQPWVRNLERWLVQVDEPGSVAHRTEVDTHVADLEEDNGTAHEGLSTSVADGDTGFVLDVDERFAAASDGQGTVLKVTFLDTGNGAFRVETDAGDSASVVRTGSGEWRTATIALPEGAVGADASRLRIALEGIDGVEAATADDLVVRFVRVIRTD
;
A
#
# COMPACT_ATOMS: atom_id res chain seq x y z
N MET A 1 11.89 -4.32 50.12
CA MET A 1 10.51 -4.61 49.82
C MET A 1 10.45 -4.86 48.34
N ARG A 2 10.24 -6.08 48.01
CA ARG A 2 10.19 -6.58 46.64
C ARG A 2 8.91 -6.04 45.99
N ARG A 3 8.98 -5.41 44.82
CA ARG A 3 7.92 -5.34 43.84
C ARG A 3 8.34 -6.18 42.66
N GLU A 4 7.57 -7.18 42.45
CA GLU A 4 7.72 -8.16 41.39
C GLU A 4 7.41 -7.50 40.05
N VAL A 5 8.29 -7.78 39.11
CA VAL A 5 8.11 -7.56 37.69
C VAL A 5 7.16 -8.66 37.21
N SER A 6 5.99 -8.32 36.81
CA SER A 6 5.04 -9.20 36.15
C SER A 6 4.17 -8.35 35.23
N ALA A 7 4.70 -8.05 34.06
CA ALA A 7 3.97 -7.38 33.00
C ALA A 7 4.54 -7.69 31.62
N VAL A 8 4.97 -8.90 31.35
CA VAL A 8 5.51 -9.27 30.02
C VAL A 8 4.79 -10.50 29.42
N VAL A 9 3.59 -10.80 29.81
CA VAL A 9 2.91 -12.02 29.32
C VAL A 9 1.54 -11.70 28.67
N ALA A 10 1.20 -10.47 28.39
CA ALA A 10 -0.14 -10.16 27.87
C ALA A 10 -0.23 -9.83 26.38
N VAL A 11 0.87 -9.55 25.68
CA VAL A 11 0.82 -9.11 24.27
C VAL A 11 0.85 -10.28 23.28
N ALA A 12 1.50 -11.37 23.61
CA ALA A 12 1.56 -12.55 22.73
C ALA A 12 0.23 -13.32 22.56
N ALA A 13 -0.85 -12.90 23.20
CA ALA A 13 -2.13 -13.62 23.17
C ALA A 13 -3.18 -13.02 22.23
N LEU A 14 -2.95 -11.86 21.65
CA LEU A 14 -3.94 -11.18 20.79
C LEU A 14 -3.73 -11.47 19.30
N LEU A 15 -2.52 -11.76 18.86
CA LEU A 15 -2.25 -12.20 17.48
C LEU A 15 -2.67 -13.66 17.20
N ALA A 16 -3.00 -14.43 18.21
CA ALA A 16 -3.36 -15.84 18.10
C ALA A 16 -4.84 -16.13 17.74
N LEU A 17 -5.67 -15.13 17.50
CA LEU A 17 -7.11 -15.35 17.22
C LEU A 17 -7.51 -15.10 15.76
N GLY A 18 -6.63 -14.58 14.93
CA GLY A 18 -6.87 -14.32 13.50
C GLY A 18 -6.28 -15.36 12.56
N GLY A 19 -6.02 -16.56 12.98
CA GLY A 19 -5.63 -17.64 12.07
C GLY A 19 -6.73 -17.85 11.03
N CYS A 20 -6.59 -17.23 9.86
CA CYS A 20 -7.36 -17.63 8.68
C CYS A 20 -7.16 -19.11 8.50
N ALA A 21 -8.19 -19.92 8.75
CA ALA A 21 -8.17 -21.32 8.39
C ALA A 21 -8.04 -21.37 6.87
N MET A 22 -6.82 -21.63 6.38
CA MET A 22 -6.58 -21.82 4.97
C MET A 22 -7.49 -22.91 4.43
N ASN A 23 -8.36 -22.54 3.52
CA ASN A 23 -9.04 -23.54 2.73
C ASN A 23 -8.01 -24.22 1.82
N PRO A 24 -8.04 -25.54 1.67
CA PRO A 24 -7.13 -26.23 0.77
C PRO A 24 -7.24 -25.61 -0.62
N VAL A 25 -6.10 -25.17 -1.15
CA VAL A 25 -5.96 -24.57 -2.48
C VAL A 25 -6.61 -25.47 -3.51
N ALA A 26 -7.63 -24.97 -4.19
CA ALA A 26 -8.19 -25.66 -5.34
C ALA A 26 -7.16 -25.63 -6.49
N PRO A 27 -6.96 -26.72 -7.22
CA PRO A 27 -6.03 -26.73 -8.36
C PRO A 27 -6.46 -25.66 -9.37
N LEU A 28 -5.48 -24.86 -9.81
CA LEU A 28 -5.68 -23.81 -10.81
C LEU A 28 -6.38 -24.37 -12.06
N PRO A 29 -7.35 -23.67 -12.64
CA PRO A 29 -7.90 -24.03 -13.93
C PRO A 29 -6.81 -23.89 -15.00
N THR A 30 -6.47 -25.01 -15.66
CA THR A 30 -5.52 -25.05 -16.77
C THR A 30 -6.11 -24.30 -17.96
N GLY A 31 -5.46 -23.20 -18.38
CA GLY A 31 -5.65 -22.67 -19.74
C GLY A 31 -6.35 -21.33 -19.91
N ALA A 32 -6.12 -20.35 -19.04
CA ALA A 32 -6.37 -18.96 -19.43
C ALA A 32 -5.05 -18.37 -19.95
N GLU A 33 -4.99 -17.98 -21.21
CA GLU A 33 -3.97 -17.07 -21.70
C GLU A 33 -4.19 -15.75 -20.96
N LEU A 34 -3.36 -15.49 -19.95
CA LEU A 34 -3.22 -14.15 -19.40
C LEU A 34 -2.44 -13.36 -20.43
N ASP A 35 -3.14 -12.84 -21.41
CA ASP A 35 -2.60 -11.78 -22.24
C ASP A 35 -2.37 -10.58 -21.33
N VAL A 36 -1.20 -9.95 -21.43
CA VAL A 36 -0.82 -8.78 -20.61
C VAL A 36 -1.72 -7.57 -20.89
N ASP A 37 -2.55 -7.63 -21.90
CA ASP A 37 -3.76 -6.84 -22.05
C ASP A 37 -4.86 -7.47 -21.16
N LEU A 38 -4.78 -7.16 -19.87
CA LEU A 38 -5.89 -7.41 -18.96
C LEU A 38 -7.12 -6.70 -19.54
N ASP A 39 -7.91 -7.44 -20.31
CA ASP A 39 -9.24 -7.01 -20.72
C ASP A 39 -10.09 -7.01 -19.44
N VAL A 40 -9.95 -5.92 -18.72
CA VAL A 40 -10.73 -5.66 -17.53
C VAL A 40 -12.16 -5.69 -17.99
N GLY A 41 -12.97 -6.50 -17.38
CA GLY A 41 -14.40 -6.60 -17.64
C GLY A 41 -15.09 -5.23 -17.77
N PRO A 42 -16.34 -5.14 -18.09
CA PRO A 42 -16.98 -3.87 -18.41
C PRO A 42 -16.82 -2.89 -17.26
N ARG A 43 -15.97 -1.88 -17.46
CA ARG A 43 -15.78 -0.77 -16.53
C ARG A 43 -17.06 0.06 -16.46
N ALA A 44 -17.32 0.65 -15.31
CA ALA A 44 -18.28 1.73 -15.22
C ALA A 44 -17.84 2.88 -16.14
N SER A 45 -18.78 3.38 -16.92
CA SER A 45 -18.50 4.48 -17.86
C SER A 45 -18.12 5.75 -17.09
N PHE A 46 -17.12 6.47 -17.59
CA PHE A 46 -16.71 7.74 -17.01
C PHE A 46 -17.89 8.72 -16.89
N VAL A 47 -18.08 9.26 -15.70
CA VAL A 47 -19.09 10.29 -15.43
C VAL A 47 -18.48 11.64 -15.77
N ASP A 48 -18.81 12.14 -16.94
CA ASP A 48 -18.43 13.48 -17.42
C ASP A 48 -19.42 14.57 -16.93
N ALA A 49 -18.97 15.83 -16.93
CA ALA A 49 -19.77 16.98 -16.49
C ALA A 49 -21.04 17.25 -17.32
N GLY A 50 -21.09 16.72 -18.54
CA GLY A 50 -22.23 16.91 -19.45
C GLY A 50 -22.31 18.34 -20.02
N PRO A 51 -23.37 18.63 -20.80
CA PRO A 51 -23.48 19.87 -21.57
C PRO A 51 -23.66 21.14 -20.72
N ASP A 52 -24.16 21.01 -19.50
CA ASP A 52 -24.39 22.12 -18.59
C ASP A 52 -23.13 22.44 -17.71
N GLY A 53 -22.06 21.70 -17.93
CA GLY A 53 -20.78 21.87 -17.21
C GLY A 53 -20.78 21.29 -15.80
N VAL A 54 -21.86 20.68 -15.33
CA VAL A 54 -21.96 20.03 -14.01
C VAL A 54 -22.86 18.80 -14.10
N ARG A 55 -22.40 17.70 -13.48
CA ARG A 55 -23.20 16.50 -13.26
C ARG A 55 -23.01 16.01 -11.83
N VAL A 56 -24.09 15.67 -11.15
CA VAL A 56 -24.05 15.15 -9.78
C VAL A 56 -24.60 13.73 -9.75
N VAL A 57 -23.89 12.84 -9.09
CA VAL A 57 -24.30 11.45 -8.84
C VAL A 57 -24.32 11.17 -7.34
N ASP A 58 -25.02 10.13 -6.91
CA ASP A 58 -25.08 9.73 -5.51
C ASP A 58 -23.83 8.91 -5.14
N GLY A 59 -23.32 9.10 -3.95
CA GLY A 59 -22.13 8.43 -3.42
C GLY A 59 -20.80 8.88 -4.04
N ASP A 60 -19.77 8.06 -3.86
CA ASP A 60 -18.46 8.24 -4.49
C ASP A 60 -18.51 7.88 -5.97
N ASP A 61 -17.72 8.58 -6.76
CA ASP A 61 -17.55 8.29 -8.18
C ASP A 61 -16.06 8.03 -8.46
N TRP A 62 -15.70 6.76 -8.62
CA TRP A 62 -14.33 6.31 -8.87
C TRP A 62 -13.96 6.26 -10.35
N THR A 63 -14.90 6.56 -11.24
CA THR A 63 -14.67 6.39 -12.67
C THR A 63 -13.56 7.27 -13.23
N LEU A 64 -12.79 6.71 -14.16
CA LEU A 64 -11.76 7.37 -14.95
C LEU A 64 -12.09 7.26 -16.45
N PRO A 65 -11.55 8.16 -17.30
CA PRO A 65 -11.74 8.09 -18.75
C PRO A 65 -11.35 6.72 -19.32
N ASP A 66 -12.08 6.25 -20.31
CA ASP A 66 -11.93 4.90 -20.90
C ASP A 66 -10.51 4.64 -21.49
N ARG A 67 -9.78 5.70 -21.80
CA ARG A 67 -8.40 5.62 -22.33
C ARG A 67 -7.35 5.23 -21.26
N VAL A 68 -7.67 5.38 -19.99
CA VAL A 68 -6.72 5.12 -18.90
C VAL A 68 -6.34 3.65 -18.87
N ARG A 69 -5.07 3.39 -18.73
CA ARG A 69 -4.49 2.03 -18.67
C ARG A 69 -3.65 1.89 -17.41
N PRO A 70 -3.50 0.69 -16.85
CA PRO A 70 -2.52 0.42 -15.80
C PRO A 70 -1.12 0.86 -16.24
N ALA A 71 -0.31 1.28 -15.30
CA ALA A 71 1.09 1.55 -15.57
C ALA A 71 1.83 0.23 -15.87
N GLU A 72 2.90 0.31 -16.66
CA GLU A 72 3.78 -0.81 -16.87
C GLU A 72 4.46 -1.19 -15.53
N HIS A 73 4.64 -2.46 -15.27
CA HIS A 73 5.21 -2.96 -14.01
C HIS A 73 4.43 -2.52 -12.74
N SER A 74 3.12 -2.58 -12.82
CA SER A 74 2.25 -2.32 -11.66
C SER A 74 1.07 -3.27 -11.61
N GLY A 75 0.43 -3.39 -10.46
CA GLY A 75 -0.81 -4.13 -10.32
C GLY A 75 -1.07 -4.72 -8.94
N LEU A 76 -2.12 -5.50 -8.89
CA LEU A 76 -2.46 -6.29 -7.72
C LEU A 76 -1.82 -7.67 -7.87
N PHE A 77 -1.41 -8.26 -6.76
CA PHE A 77 -0.91 -9.64 -6.71
C PHE A 77 -1.44 -10.34 -5.46
N SER A 78 -1.40 -11.66 -5.46
CA SER A 78 -1.80 -12.46 -4.32
C SER A 78 -0.76 -13.54 -4.06
N GLU A 79 -0.51 -13.83 -2.81
CA GLU A 79 0.34 -14.95 -2.36
C GLU A 79 -0.45 -16.25 -2.37
N GLU A 80 -1.74 -16.13 -2.28
CA GLU A 80 -2.66 -17.23 -2.47
C GLU A 80 -2.97 -17.40 -3.95
N ALA A 81 -3.09 -18.63 -4.42
CA ALA A 81 -3.49 -18.93 -5.79
C ALA A 81 -4.93 -18.47 -6.02
N SER A 82 -5.11 -17.20 -6.25
CA SER A 82 -6.40 -16.56 -6.48
C SER A 82 -6.67 -16.48 -7.98
N ALA A 83 -7.84 -16.90 -8.37
CA ALA A 83 -8.36 -16.79 -9.74
C ALA A 83 -9.11 -15.47 -9.96
N ASP A 84 -8.78 -14.42 -9.21
CA ASP A 84 -9.41 -13.13 -9.41
C ASP A 84 -8.84 -12.45 -10.66
N ASP A 85 -9.72 -12.02 -11.56
CA ASP A 85 -9.35 -11.38 -12.84
C ASP A 85 -8.59 -10.06 -12.66
N LEU A 86 -8.52 -9.52 -11.44
CA LEU A 86 -7.81 -8.29 -11.12
C LEU A 86 -6.32 -8.51 -10.80
N VAL A 87 -5.91 -9.74 -10.51
CA VAL A 87 -4.50 -10.04 -10.18
C VAL A 87 -3.63 -10.02 -11.43
N ALA A 88 -2.61 -9.17 -11.43
CA ALA A 88 -1.77 -8.90 -12.61
C ALA A 88 -0.68 -9.94 -12.85
N VAL A 89 -0.24 -10.65 -11.81
CA VAL A 89 0.88 -11.59 -11.85
C VAL A 89 0.59 -12.81 -11.01
N ARG A 90 0.99 -13.99 -11.48
CA ARG A 90 0.88 -15.23 -10.72
C ARG A 90 2.09 -15.47 -9.84
N SER A 91 1.94 -16.19 -8.75
CA SER A 91 3.06 -16.65 -7.92
C SER A 91 3.73 -17.89 -8.52
N ILE A 92 5.03 -18.02 -8.29
CA ILE A 92 5.78 -19.25 -8.41
C ILE A 92 6.44 -19.51 -7.06
N ASP A 93 5.92 -20.49 -6.36
CA ASP A 93 6.40 -20.91 -5.06
C ASP A 93 7.27 -22.15 -5.20
N LEU A 94 8.42 -22.13 -4.54
CA LEU A 94 9.36 -23.25 -4.48
C LEU A 94 9.81 -23.44 -3.04
N SER A 95 10.18 -24.68 -2.66
CA SER A 95 10.92 -24.92 -1.43
C SER A 95 12.37 -25.30 -1.73
N TRP A 96 13.29 -24.89 -0.87
CA TRP A 96 14.71 -25.26 -1.02
C TRP A 96 14.90 -26.76 -1.05
N ARG A 97 14.21 -27.49 -0.15
CA ARG A 97 14.24 -28.97 -0.11
C ARG A 97 13.77 -29.61 -1.41
N GLN A 98 12.76 -29.03 -2.06
CA GLN A 98 12.25 -29.52 -3.34
C GLN A 98 13.29 -29.40 -4.43
N VAL A 99 13.89 -28.23 -4.59
CA VAL A 99 14.79 -27.95 -5.71
C VAL A 99 16.22 -28.46 -5.49
N GLN A 100 16.65 -28.66 -4.23
CA GLN A 100 17.98 -29.18 -3.90
C GLN A 100 17.95 -30.12 -2.68
N PRO A 101 17.35 -31.31 -2.79
CA PRO A 101 17.19 -32.24 -1.66
C PRO A 101 18.52 -32.80 -1.16
N GLU A 102 19.58 -32.84 -1.96
CA GLU A 102 20.87 -33.41 -1.64
C GLU A 102 22.01 -32.39 -1.78
N LYS A 103 22.97 -32.41 -0.86
CA LYS A 103 24.13 -31.52 -0.86
C LYS A 103 24.93 -31.60 -2.17
N GLY A 104 25.14 -30.47 -2.80
CA GLY A 104 25.91 -30.35 -4.04
C GLY A 104 25.23 -30.93 -5.28
N ALA A 105 23.97 -31.34 -5.17
CA ALA A 105 23.18 -31.68 -6.34
C ALA A 105 22.85 -30.41 -7.16
N PRO A 106 22.76 -30.51 -8.49
CA PRO A 106 22.24 -29.42 -9.30
C PRO A 106 20.76 -29.16 -8.94
N ILE A 107 20.28 -27.96 -9.16
CA ILE A 107 18.87 -27.61 -8.99
C ILE A 107 17.99 -28.52 -9.85
N ASP A 108 17.06 -29.22 -9.23
CA ASP A 108 16.06 -30.03 -9.93
C ASP A 108 14.82 -29.17 -10.25
N ARG A 109 14.79 -28.66 -11.46
CA ARG A 109 13.72 -27.79 -11.96
C ARG A 109 12.40 -28.51 -12.23
N ALA A 110 12.43 -29.84 -12.30
CA ALA A 110 11.25 -30.65 -12.53
C ALA A 110 10.65 -31.22 -11.24
N ALA A 111 11.39 -31.10 -10.12
CA ALA A 111 10.93 -31.64 -8.84
C ALA A 111 9.64 -30.96 -8.39
N THR A 112 8.74 -31.77 -7.85
CA THR A 112 7.54 -31.31 -7.14
C THR A 112 7.72 -31.55 -5.64
N GLY A 113 7.02 -30.81 -4.81
CA GLY A 113 7.10 -30.94 -3.36
C GLY A 113 5.75 -30.73 -2.69
N GLU A 114 5.68 -31.14 -1.44
CA GLU A 114 4.54 -30.85 -0.55
C GLU A 114 5.11 -30.51 0.83
N ALA A 115 4.66 -29.41 1.40
CA ALA A 115 4.99 -29.03 2.76
C ALA A 115 3.89 -28.12 3.34
N GLN A 116 3.57 -28.26 4.62
CA GLN A 116 2.58 -27.42 5.32
C GLN A 116 1.21 -27.34 4.63
N GLY A 117 0.81 -28.41 3.93
CA GLY A 117 -0.44 -28.42 3.17
C GLY A 117 -0.39 -27.71 1.82
N MET A 118 0.75 -27.14 1.47
CA MET A 118 1.01 -26.55 0.14
C MET A 118 1.59 -27.60 -0.81
N SER A 119 1.25 -27.48 -2.08
CA SER A 119 1.83 -28.27 -3.17
C SER A 119 2.68 -27.37 -4.04
N PHE A 120 3.92 -27.75 -4.28
CA PHE A 120 4.86 -27.03 -5.13
C PHE A 120 5.03 -27.77 -6.45
N ASP A 121 4.60 -27.15 -7.55
CA ASP A 121 4.85 -27.67 -8.88
C ASP A 121 6.31 -27.46 -9.31
N GLY A 122 6.80 -28.28 -10.23
CA GLY A 122 8.13 -28.12 -10.78
C GLY A 122 8.30 -26.78 -11.50
N LEU A 123 9.44 -26.11 -11.28
CA LEU A 123 9.76 -24.81 -11.87
C LEU A 123 9.56 -24.78 -13.39
N ASP A 124 10.04 -25.81 -14.11
CA ASP A 124 9.91 -25.86 -15.57
C ASP A 124 8.45 -25.94 -16.04
N ALA A 125 7.58 -26.61 -15.29
CA ALA A 125 6.15 -26.64 -15.58
C ALA A 125 5.54 -25.24 -15.38
N GLN A 126 5.84 -24.60 -14.26
CA GLN A 126 5.34 -23.26 -13.93
C GLN A 126 5.84 -22.19 -14.91
N LEU A 127 7.13 -22.25 -15.33
CA LEU A 127 7.68 -21.34 -16.35
C LEU A 127 7.12 -21.60 -17.76
N GLY A 128 6.56 -22.76 -18.00
CA GLY A 128 5.86 -23.11 -19.24
C GLY A 128 4.53 -22.39 -19.39
N GLU A 129 3.93 -21.92 -18.31
CA GLU A 129 2.69 -21.15 -18.32
C GLU A 129 2.94 -19.72 -18.85
N PRO A 130 1.99 -19.16 -19.62
CA PRO A 130 2.12 -17.80 -20.14
C PRO A 130 1.95 -16.75 -19.04
N GLY A 131 2.33 -15.50 -19.36
CA GLY A 131 2.15 -14.33 -18.50
C GLY A 131 3.32 -14.03 -17.58
N ALA A 132 3.21 -12.90 -16.91
CA ALA A 132 4.18 -12.46 -15.92
C ALA A 132 4.00 -13.20 -14.60
N PHE A 133 5.07 -13.26 -13.82
CA PHE A 133 5.07 -13.95 -12.53
C PHE A 133 6.01 -13.26 -11.53
N TRP A 134 5.80 -13.55 -10.27
CA TRP A 134 6.71 -13.26 -9.18
C TRP A 134 7.08 -14.57 -8.46
N MET A 135 8.12 -14.53 -7.62
CA MET A 135 8.65 -15.75 -7.02
C MET A 135 8.97 -15.58 -5.55
N ARG A 136 8.81 -16.68 -4.81
CA ARG A 136 9.40 -16.86 -3.48
C ARG A 136 10.00 -18.26 -3.35
N LEU A 137 11.09 -18.33 -2.58
CA LEU A 137 11.75 -19.58 -2.21
C LEU A 137 11.63 -19.76 -0.70
N PHE A 138 10.82 -20.70 -0.29
CA PHE A 138 10.71 -21.09 1.11
C PHE A 138 11.99 -21.82 1.54
N ALA A 139 12.75 -21.23 2.46
CA ALA A 139 14.14 -21.63 2.68
C ALA A 139 14.45 -22.09 4.10
N SER A 140 13.98 -21.40 5.13
CA SER A 140 14.48 -21.58 6.49
C SER A 140 13.71 -22.59 7.32
N GLY A 141 12.40 -22.73 7.12
CA GLY A 141 11.55 -23.63 7.91
C GLY A 141 11.93 -25.12 7.78
N ALA A 142 11.71 -25.87 8.84
CA ALA A 142 12.10 -27.29 8.94
C ALA A 142 11.51 -28.18 7.83
N ASP A 143 10.33 -27.81 7.33
CA ASP A 143 9.68 -28.56 6.25
C ASP A 143 10.16 -28.14 4.87
N TRP A 144 10.77 -26.96 4.73
CA TRP A 144 11.21 -26.38 3.47
C TRP A 144 12.71 -26.41 3.25
N ALA A 145 13.51 -26.40 4.34
CA ALA A 145 14.95 -26.51 4.27
C ALA A 145 15.40 -27.96 4.04
N PRO A 146 16.46 -28.21 3.27
CA PRO A 146 17.06 -29.53 3.16
C PRO A 146 17.72 -29.94 4.49
N GLU A 147 17.46 -31.15 4.96
CA GLU A 147 18.00 -31.68 6.24
C GLU A 147 19.54 -31.63 6.30
N TRP A 148 20.21 -31.86 5.17
CA TRP A 148 21.66 -31.86 5.08
C TRP A 148 22.31 -30.51 5.46
N VAL A 149 21.57 -29.36 5.36
CA VAL A 149 22.10 -28.03 5.71
C VAL A 149 22.39 -27.93 7.21
N ALA A 150 21.43 -28.29 8.05
CA ALA A 150 21.61 -28.31 9.50
C ALA A 150 22.76 -29.26 9.94
N GLU A 151 22.86 -30.44 9.30
CA GLU A 151 23.93 -31.40 9.58
C GLU A 151 25.30 -30.86 9.15
N ASP A 152 25.41 -30.26 7.97
CA ASP A 152 26.66 -29.75 7.43
C ASP A 152 27.20 -28.55 8.19
N CYS A 153 26.31 -27.61 8.52
CA CYS A 153 26.65 -26.42 9.26
C CYS A 153 26.73 -26.64 10.78
N ALA A 154 26.28 -27.79 11.26
CA ALA A 154 26.22 -28.14 12.68
C ALA A 154 25.49 -27.06 13.52
N VAL A 155 24.37 -26.58 13.00
CA VAL A 155 23.52 -25.56 13.63
C VAL A 155 22.26 -26.18 14.21
N ASP A 156 21.76 -25.59 15.27
CA ASP A 156 20.43 -25.84 15.80
C ASP A 156 19.41 -24.91 15.10
N SER A 157 18.15 -25.33 15.06
CA SER A 157 17.05 -24.52 14.58
C SER A 157 16.36 -23.81 15.72
N TYR A 158 15.79 -22.62 15.45
CA TYR A 158 15.10 -21.75 16.40
C TYR A 158 13.58 -21.78 16.18
N GLY A 159 12.84 -21.23 17.10
CA GLY A 159 11.39 -21.21 17.11
C GLY A 159 10.79 -22.02 18.25
N PRO A 160 9.53 -22.45 18.19
CA PRO A 160 8.70 -22.48 16.97
C PRO A 160 8.15 -21.11 16.58
N ASP A 161 7.81 -20.96 15.30
CA ASP A 161 6.97 -19.87 14.81
C ASP A 161 5.48 -20.10 15.17
N TYR A 162 4.60 -19.22 14.73
CA TYR A 162 3.17 -19.32 15.03
C TYR A 162 2.51 -20.58 14.42
N ASP A 163 3.08 -21.16 13.35
CA ASP A 163 2.64 -22.41 12.74
C ASP A 163 3.29 -23.65 13.38
N GLY A 164 4.15 -23.44 14.36
CA GLY A 164 4.83 -24.49 15.09
C GLY A 164 6.08 -25.03 14.42
N GLN A 165 6.58 -24.38 13.36
CA GLN A 165 7.83 -24.77 12.70
C GLN A 165 9.05 -24.21 13.42
N ARG A 166 10.16 -24.89 13.23
CA ARG A 166 11.48 -24.41 13.62
C ARG A 166 12.26 -24.06 12.36
N HIS A 167 13.10 -23.04 12.46
CA HIS A 167 13.81 -22.46 11.34
C HIS A 167 15.32 -22.59 11.48
N LEU A 168 16.01 -22.79 10.38
CA LEU A 168 17.46 -22.64 10.32
C LEU A 168 17.87 -21.20 10.51
N PRO A 169 18.96 -20.92 11.25
CA PRO A 169 19.50 -19.60 11.42
C PRO A 169 20.14 -19.12 10.11
N ILE A 170 19.39 -18.44 9.26
CA ILE A 170 19.92 -17.96 7.97
C ILE A 170 21.00 -16.88 8.14
N TRP A 171 21.11 -16.27 9.32
CA TRP A 171 22.24 -15.39 9.70
C TRP A 171 23.54 -16.15 10.02
N ASP A 172 23.53 -17.48 10.06
CA ASP A 172 24.76 -18.27 10.14
C ASP A 172 25.46 -18.29 8.78
N GLU A 173 26.76 -17.97 8.76
CA GLU A 173 27.54 -17.85 7.51
C GLU A 173 27.53 -19.12 6.65
N CYS A 174 27.49 -20.32 7.27
CA CYS A 174 27.45 -21.59 6.54
C CYS A 174 26.05 -21.80 5.91
N VAL A 175 24.99 -21.56 6.67
CA VAL A 175 23.60 -21.67 6.17
C VAL A 175 23.37 -20.66 5.04
N TRP A 176 23.76 -19.42 5.26
CA TRP A 176 23.66 -18.36 4.25
C TRP A 176 24.45 -18.69 2.98
N GLY A 177 25.68 -19.17 3.13
CA GLY A 177 26.51 -19.58 1.98
C GLY A 177 25.85 -20.65 1.13
N HIS A 178 25.25 -21.67 1.74
CA HIS A 178 24.50 -22.69 1.00
C HIS A 178 23.24 -22.13 0.33
N LEU A 179 22.54 -21.23 0.98
CA LEU A 179 21.36 -20.59 0.43
C LEU A 179 21.75 -19.72 -0.78
N MET A 180 22.82 -18.93 -0.68
CA MET A 180 23.33 -18.11 -1.78
C MET A 180 23.83 -18.96 -2.96
N ASP A 181 24.42 -20.11 -2.72
CA ASP A 181 24.77 -21.05 -3.79
C ASP A 181 23.52 -21.57 -4.51
N THR A 182 22.44 -21.82 -3.76
CA THR A 182 21.13 -22.20 -4.32
C THR A 182 20.54 -21.07 -5.15
N TYR A 183 20.53 -19.85 -4.62
CA TYR A 183 20.05 -18.66 -5.34
C TYR A 183 20.85 -18.43 -6.62
N ARG A 184 22.18 -18.56 -6.59
CA ARG A 184 23.03 -18.45 -7.78
C ARG A 184 22.64 -19.49 -8.82
N ALA A 185 22.52 -20.75 -8.42
CA ALA A 185 22.14 -21.83 -9.33
C ALA A 185 20.73 -21.67 -9.89
N LEU A 186 19.79 -21.10 -9.10
CA LEU A 186 18.40 -20.91 -9.48
C LEU A 186 18.20 -19.69 -10.38
N PHE A 187 18.79 -18.55 -10.04
CA PHE A 187 18.52 -17.28 -10.69
C PHE A 187 19.60 -16.83 -11.68
N ALA A 188 20.87 -16.87 -11.28
CA ALA A 188 21.96 -16.35 -12.12
C ALA A 188 22.36 -17.36 -13.21
N ASP A 189 22.65 -18.60 -12.86
CA ASP A 189 23.13 -19.61 -13.81
C ASP A 189 22.09 -20.01 -14.85
N THR A 190 20.81 -19.92 -14.50
CA THR A 190 19.69 -20.19 -15.42
C THR A 190 19.29 -18.97 -16.25
N GLY A 191 19.72 -17.79 -15.87
CA GLY A 191 19.27 -16.52 -16.44
C GLY A 191 17.85 -16.09 -16.00
N LEU A 192 17.30 -16.74 -14.98
CA LEU A 192 15.93 -16.45 -14.51
C LEU A 192 15.80 -15.03 -13.95
N ALA A 193 16.84 -14.50 -13.28
CA ALA A 193 16.84 -13.11 -12.82
C ALA A 193 16.61 -12.10 -13.95
N ALA A 194 17.09 -12.40 -15.16
CA ALA A 194 16.95 -11.58 -16.36
C ALA A 194 15.68 -11.89 -17.19
N ASP A 195 14.85 -12.87 -16.78
CA ASP A 195 13.59 -13.14 -17.52
C ASP A 195 12.68 -11.91 -17.43
N PRO A 196 12.24 -11.36 -18.57
CA PRO A 196 11.38 -10.17 -18.59
C PRO A 196 9.98 -10.43 -18.01
N ARG A 197 9.56 -11.69 -17.86
CA ARG A 197 8.29 -12.05 -17.24
C ARG A 197 8.38 -12.06 -15.71
N LEU A 198 9.60 -12.21 -15.15
CA LEU A 198 9.83 -12.13 -13.71
C LEU A 198 9.71 -10.67 -13.27
N ARG A 199 8.69 -10.38 -12.49
CA ARG A 199 8.44 -9.04 -11.94
C ARG A 199 9.25 -8.78 -10.69
N PHE A 200 9.18 -9.70 -9.74
CA PHE A 200 9.95 -9.58 -8.50
C PHE A 200 10.16 -10.94 -7.82
N VAL A 201 11.07 -10.94 -6.85
CA VAL A 201 11.42 -12.08 -6.02
C VAL A 201 11.45 -11.60 -4.58
N TYR A 202 10.73 -12.26 -3.68
CA TYR A 202 10.92 -12.04 -2.26
C TYR A 202 12.30 -12.51 -1.84
N VAL A 203 13.01 -11.66 -1.12
CA VAL A 203 14.30 -12.05 -0.55
C VAL A 203 14.08 -13.13 0.50
N PRO A 204 15.04 -14.04 0.70
CA PRO A 204 14.90 -15.06 1.72
C PRO A 204 14.85 -14.39 3.09
N GLY A 205 13.71 -14.50 3.70
CA GLY A 205 13.51 -14.15 5.10
C GLY A 205 13.69 -15.36 6.00
N ALA A 206 13.75 -15.11 7.27
CA ALA A 206 13.78 -16.15 8.29
C ALA A 206 12.38 -16.66 8.63
N PHE A 207 11.44 -16.66 7.67
CA PHE A 207 10.01 -16.79 7.93
C PHE A 207 9.36 -17.96 7.20
N THR A 208 8.22 -18.39 7.75
CA THR A 208 7.41 -19.48 7.21
C THR A 208 7.01 -19.23 5.75
N TRP A 209 6.62 -18.01 5.43
CA TRP A 209 6.12 -17.61 4.12
C TRP A 209 7.15 -16.90 3.23
N ALA A 210 8.44 -17.06 3.51
CA ALA A 210 9.54 -16.32 2.88
C ALA A 210 9.49 -14.81 3.21
N GLU A 211 8.99 -14.49 4.37
CA GLU A 211 8.92 -13.18 4.97
C GLU A 211 9.81 -13.12 6.21
N TYR A 212 9.78 -12.01 6.94
CA TYR A 212 10.53 -11.85 8.16
C TYR A 212 9.87 -12.60 9.33
N ASP A 213 10.64 -13.30 10.15
CA ASP A 213 10.12 -14.07 11.30
C ASP A 213 10.63 -13.54 12.64
N TYR A 214 9.76 -12.85 13.31
CA TYR A 214 10.00 -12.30 14.63
C TYR A 214 10.24 -13.37 15.72
N GLU A 215 9.43 -14.43 15.76
CA GLU A 215 9.48 -15.43 16.81
C GLU A 215 10.78 -16.23 16.79
N MET A 216 11.28 -16.56 15.62
CA MET A 216 12.55 -17.25 15.47
C MET A 216 13.73 -16.37 15.91
N VAL A 217 13.74 -15.12 15.49
CA VAL A 217 14.80 -14.17 15.87
C VAL A 217 14.74 -13.90 17.37
N THR A 218 13.55 -13.71 17.93
CA THR A 218 13.36 -13.57 19.37
C THR A 218 13.89 -14.79 20.13
N ALA A 219 13.62 -15.99 19.67
CA ALA A 219 14.14 -17.20 20.28
C ALA A 219 15.67 -17.28 20.27
N ALA A 220 16.32 -16.82 19.20
CA ALA A 220 17.77 -16.75 19.11
C ALA A 220 18.37 -15.69 20.06
N VAL A 221 17.70 -14.55 20.16
CA VAL A 221 18.08 -13.47 21.11
C VAL A 221 17.95 -13.94 22.56
N GLU A 222 16.86 -14.60 22.91
CA GLU A 222 16.63 -15.17 24.24
C GLU A 222 17.66 -16.27 24.60
N ALA A 223 18.10 -17.04 23.61
CA ALA A 223 19.18 -18.01 23.77
C ALA A 223 20.57 -17.37 23.96
N GLY A 224 20.73 -16.11 23.58
CA GLY A 224 21.98 -15.37 23.61
C GLY A 224 22.89 -15.67 22.41
N ASP A 225 22.31 -16.21 21.33
CA ASP A 225 23.04 -16.58 20.12
C ASP A 225 23.00 -15.48 19.06
N LEU A 226 22.12 -14.48 19.24
CA LEU A 226 21.97 -13.33 18.36
C LEU A 226 21.78 -12.04 19.20
N ASP A 227 22.39 -10.96 18.77
CA ASP A 227 22.16 -9.62 19.30
C ASP A 227 21.89 -8.61 18.17
N GLU A 228 21.44 -7.42 18.53
CA GLU A 228 21.08 -6.38 17.57
C GLU A 228 22.22 -6.01 16.62
N GLU A 229 23.46 -5.88 17.14
CA GLU A 229 24.61 -5.50 16.33
C GLU A 229 24.94 -6.56 15.28
N SER A 230 24.99 -7.81 15.67
CA SER A 230 25.25 -8.94 14.74
C SER A 230 24.10 -9.15 13.75
N TYR A 231 22.86 -8.97 14.19
CA TYR A 231 21.68 -9.05 13.33
C TYR A 231 21.67 -7.99 12.22
N LEU A 232 21.89 -6.73 12.58
CA LEU A 232 21.96 -5.65 11.59
C LEU A 232 23.17 -5.77 10.67
N ALA A 233 24.31 -6.22 11.19
CA ALA A 233 25.50 -6.49 10.38
C ALA A 233 25.26 -7.63 9.38
N TRP A 234 24.56 -8.68 9.79
CA TRP A 234 24.21 -9.76 8.89
C TRP A 234 23.28 -9.28 7.75
N TYR A 235 22.22 -8.52 8.06
CA TYR A 235 21.33 -7.99 7.02
C TYR A 235 22.06 -7.11 6.00
N ALA A 236 22.95 -6.24 6.46
CA ALA A 236 23.76 -5.42 5.55
C ALA A 236 24.59 -6.29 4.60
N HIS A 237 25.21 -7.37 5.12
CA HIS A 237 25.94 -8.33 4.30
C HIS A 237 25.02 -9.13 3.35
N ALA A 238 23.86 -9.55 3.82
CA ALA A 238 22.88 -10.29 3.03
C ALA A 238 22.36 -9.47 1.84
N TRP A 239 22.13 -8.16 2.06
CA TRP A 239 21.74 -7.25 0.98
C TRP A 239 22.84 -7.11 -0.07
N ASP A 240 24.09 -6.96 0.34
CA ASP A 240 25.23 -6.87 -0.57
C ASP A 240 25.36 -8.14 -1.43
N ASP A 241 25.25 -9.32 -0.83
CA ASP A 241 25.33 -10.62 -1.54
C ASP A 241 24.20 -10.79 -2.57
N LEU A 242 22.96 -10.46 -2.19
CA LEU A 242 21.80 -10.56 -3.07
C LEU A 242 21.88 -9.57 -4.24
N VAL A 243 22.25 -8.33 -3.95
CA VAL A 243 22.41 -7.29 -4.97
C VAL A 243 23.55 -7.64 -5.93
N GLU A 244 24.70 -8.16 -5.44
CA GLU A 244 25.78 -8.64 -6.30
C GLU A 244 25.32 -9.80 -7.19
N LEU A 245 24.55 -10.74 -6.64
CA LEU A 245 24.05 -11.90 -7.37
C LEU A 245 23.07 -11.52 -8.48
N PHE A 246 22.16 -10.60 -8.24
CA PHE A 246 21.16 -10.15 -9.21
C PHE A 246 21.70 -9.07 -10.17
N GLY A 247 22.75 -8.35 -9.79
CA GLY A 247 23.39 -7.32 -10.62
C GLY A 247 22.40 -6.24 -11.07
N GLU A 248 22.28 -6.02 -12.38
CA GLU A 248 21.34 -5.03 -12.95
C GLU A 248 19.85 -5.33 -12.67
N ASN A 249 19.53 -6.55 -12.24
CA ASN A 249 18.19 -6.97 -11.88
C ASN A 249 17.90 -6.88 -10.36
N ALA A 250 18.77 -6.27 -9.58
CA ALA A 250 18.60 -6.15 -8.11
C ALA A 250 17.30 -5.44 -7.72
N HIS A 251 16.82 -4.52 -8.55
CA HIS A 251 15.52 -3.84 -8.39
C HIS A 251 14.31 -4.79 -8.34
N LYS A 252 14.48 -6.05 -8.80
CA LYS A 252 13.45 -7.09 -8.69
C LYS A 252 13.43 -7.80 -7.35
N LEU A 253 14.47 -7.66 -6.53
CA LEU A 253 14.47 -8.19 -5.17
C LEU A 253 13.55 -7.34 -4.31
N VAL A 254 12.74 -7.98 -3.47
CA VAL A 254 11.78 -7.29 -2.60
C VAL A 254 11.99 -7.76 -1.18
N PHE A 255 12.31 -6.82 -0.30
CA PHE A 255 12.28 -7.06 1.13
C PHE A 255 10.84 -7.09 1.60
N THR A 256 10.49 -8.15 2.31
CA THR A 256 9.21 -8.31 2.99
C THR A 256 9.48 -8.39 4.48
N GLY A 257 9.00 -7.47 5.26
CA GLY A 257 9.26 -7.52 6.69
C GLY A 257 8.38 -6.54 7.42
N GLU A 258 7.95 -6.93 8.59
CA GLU A 258 6.99 -6.21 9.39
C GLU A 258 7.51 -5.90 10.79
N ASP A 259 8.28 -6.81 11.39
CA ASP A 259 8.66 -6.70 12.78
C ASP A 259 10.17 -6.65 13.02
N TYR A 260 10.56 -5.91 14.04
CA TYR A 260 11.94 -5.80 14.47
C TYR A 260 12.07 -6.22 15.94
N PRO A 261 12.87 -7.24 16.25
CA PRO A 261 12.86 -7.85 17.57
C PRO A 261 13.54 -7.02 18.67
N PHE A 262 14.22 -5.93 18.32
CA PHE A 262 15.02 -5.13 19.24
C PHE A 262 14.46 -3.74 19.54
N GLY A 263 13.30 -3.43 19.00
CA GLY A 263 12.67 -2.13 19.16
C GLY A 263 11.19 -2.21 19.44
N PRO A 264 10.54 -1.08 19.66
CA PRO A 264 9.09 -1.06 19.74
C PRO A 264 8.49 -1.44 18.38
N PHE A 265 7.36 -2.12 18.41
CA PHE A 265 6.58 -2.51 17.24
C PHE A 265 6.41 -1.33 16.27
N GLY A 266 6.57 -1.57 14.99
CA GLY A 266 6.50 -0.55 13.95
C GLY A 266 7.69 0.40 13.84
N ALA A 267 8.64 0.41 14.79
CA ALA A 267 9.84 1.24 14.68
C ALA A 267 10.87 0.68 13.68
N ALA A 268 10.71 -0.54 13.31
CA ALA A 268 11.72 -1.30 12.61
C ALA A 268 11.44 -1.60 11.16
N ASP A 269 10.22 -1.64 10.75
CA ASP A 269 9.86 -1.75 9.34
C ASP A 269 10.63 -0.75 8.51
N ASP A 270 10.81 0.42 9.07
CA ASP A 270 11.59 1.46 8.46
C ASP A 270 13.09 1.18 8.41
N LEU A 271 13.68 0.51 9.40
CA LEU A 271 15.13 0.36 9.45
C LEU A 271 15.63 -0.65 8.42
N LEU A 272 15.11 -1.86 8.44
CA LEU A 272 15.51 -2.92 7.50
C LEU A 272 15.01 -2.62 6.09
N ALA A 273 13.79 -2.14 5.95
CA ALA A 273 13.23 -1.72 4.66
C ALA A 273 14.03 -0.57 4.04
N ARG A 274 14.47 0.42 4.83
CA ARG A 274 15.37 1.48 4.34
C ARG A 274 16.72 0.93 3.90
N GLN A 275 17.31 0.02 4.67
CA GLN A 275 18.57 -0.62 4.27
C GLN A 275 18.43 -1.38 2.95
N ALA A 276 17.34 -2.13 2.78
CA ALA A 276 17.03 -2.83 1.54
C ALA A 276 16.91 -1.87 0.34
N VAL A 277 16.15 -0.78 0.51
CA VAL A 277 15.99 0.26 -0.51
C VAL A 277 17.31 0.97 -0.81
N ASP A 278 18.11 1.28 0.22
CA ASP A 278 19.43 1.91 0.04
C ASP A 278 20.42 0.98 -0.66
N ALA A 279 20.27 -0.33 -0.50
CA ALA A 279 21.03 -1.34 -1.22
C ALA A 279 20.58 -1.54 -2.69
N GLY A 280 19.44 -0.98 -3.09
CA GLY A 280 18.92 -1.06 -4.46
C GLY A 280 17.87 -2.14 -4.68
N MET A 281 17.14 -2.52 -3.63
CA MET A 281 16.03 -3.46 -3.69
C MET A 281 14.68 -2.75 -3.56
N GLY A 282 13.60 -3.43 -3.89
CA GLY A 282 12.24 -3.03 -3.60
C GLY A 282 11.80 -3.39 -2.18
N VAL A 283 10.61 -2.99 -1.82
CA VAL A 283 10.04 -3.16 -0.48
C VAL A 283 8.55 -3.47 -0.54
N ARG A 284 8.11 -4.38 0.34
CA ARG A 284 6.71 -4.65 0.66
C ARG A 284 6.61 -4.79 2.17
N THR A 285 5.80 -3.99 2.80
CA THR A 285 5.53 -4.04 4.25
C THR A 285 4.03 -3.94 4.51
N GLY A 286 3.56 -4.23 5.73
CA GLY A 286 2.17 -4.11 6.15
C GLY A 286 1.72 -2.68 6.50
N ILE A 287 2.49 -1.66 6.11
CA ILE A 287 2.27 -0.28 6.57
C ILE A 287 0.88 0.28 6.32
N THR A 288 0.17 -0.19 5.32
CA THR A 288 -1.19 0.29 5.03
C THR A 288 -2.26 -0.43 5.84
N GLU A 289 -1.98 -1.60 6.37
CA GLU A 289 -2.90 -2.33 7.24
C GLU A 289 -3.10 -1.62 8.57
N LEU A 290 -2.02 -1.08 9.10
CA LEU A 290 -2.02 -0.34 10.36
C LEU A 290 -2.40 1.14 10.19
N ALA A 291 -2.64 1.61 8.98
CA ALA A 291 -2.66 3.03 8.67
C ALA A 291 -4.03 3.66 8.54
N ASN A 292 -5.12 2.96 8.84
CA ASN A 292 -6.45 3.54 8.69
C ASN A 292 -6.65 4.81 9.53
N PHE A 293 -6.13 4.81 10.73
CA PHE A 293 -6.18 5.94 11.65
C PHE A 293 -4.87 6.68 11.72
N HIS A 294 -3.81 5.96 11.53
CA HIS A 294 -2.46 6.33 11.80
C HIS A 294 -1.75 6.57 10.54
N LEU A 295 -1.48 7.77 10.28
CA LEU A 295 -0.74 8.23 9.13
C LEU A 295 0.64 8.65 9.61
N SER A 296 1.49 7.66 9.81
CA SER A 296 2.89 7.89 10.15
C SER A 296 3.74 8.16 8.90
N GLU A 297 4.90 8.70 9.12
CA GLU A 297 5.96 8.67 8.13
C GLU A 297 6.25 7.22 7.75
N ALA A 298 6.61 7.04 6.49
CA ALA A 298 7.10 5.78 5.96
C ALA A 298 8.44 6.04 5.26
N PRO A 299 9.55 6.16 6.02
CA PRO A 299 10.85 6.55 5.47
C PRO A 299 11.40 5.59 4.41
N ALA A 300 11.08 4.29 4.49
CA ALA A 300 11.42 3.33 3.44
C ALA A 300 10.81 3.71 2.09
N TYR A 301 9.62 4.29 2.10
CA TYR A 301 8.92 4.81 0.92
C TYR A 301 9.28 6.26 0.60
N ARG A 302 10.30 6.81 1.27
CA ARG A 302 10.79 8.19 1.09
C ARG A 302 9.73 9.26 1.37
N SER A 303 8.87 9.00 2.34
CA SER A 303 7.89 9.96 2.82
C SER A 303 8.36 10.70 4.07
N SER A 304 7.82 11.90 4.25
CA SER A 304 8.03 12.71 5.45
C SER A 304 6.80 13.58 5.73
N ILE A 305 6.48 13.78 7.01
CA ILE A 305 5.41 14.67 7.43
C ILE A 305 5.96 16.09 7.57
N GLN A 306 5.29 17.04 6.94
CA GLN A 306 5.62 18.46 7.02
C GLN A 306 4.98 19.12 8.26
N PRO A 307 5.49 20.28 8.72
CA PRO A 307 4.96 20.96 9.91
C PRO A 307 3.48 21.36 9.83
N ASP A 308 2.91 21.43 8.65
CA ASP A 308 1.49 21.74 8.38
C ASP A 308 0.61 20.49 8.28
N GLY A 309 1.17 19.29 8.47
CA GLY A 309 0.46 18.01 8.47
C GLY A 309 0.38 17.33 7.10
N HIS A 310 1.00 17.88 6.05
CA HIS A 310 1.08 17.22 4.76
C HIS A 310 2.16 16.15 4.73
N LEU A 311 1.86 15.00 4.12
CA LEU A 311 2.84 13.97 3.86
C LEU A 311 3.41 14.15 2.45
N VAL A 312 4.72 14.32 2.37
CA VAL A 312 5.45 14.49 1.11
C VAL A 312 6.26 13.25 0.80
N VAL A 313 6.24 12.80 -0.44
CA VAL A 313 7.07 11.70 -0.96
C VAL A 313 8.13 12.28 -1.89
N ASP A 314 9.40 11.94 -1.67
CA ASP A 314 10.50 12.32 -2.57
C ASP A 314 10.55 11.39 -3.78
N GLU A 315 9.75 11.71 -4.79
CA GLU A 315 9.66 10.96 -6.03
C GLU A 315 10.90 11.07 -6.94
N SER A 316 11.90 11.86 -6.56
CA SER A 316 13.16 11.98 -7.33
C SER A 316 14.11 10.80 -7.11
N LEU A 317 13.86 9.97 -6.11
CA LEU A 317 14.72 8.87 -5.73
C LEU A 317 14.46 7.61 -6.57
N PRO A 318 15.48 6.76 -6.77
CA PRO A 318 15.40 5.60 -7.66
C PRO A 318 14.23 4.65 -7.38
N ILE A 319 13.84 4.47 -6.13
CA ILE A 319 12.72 3.60 -5.76
C ILE A 319 11.39 3.99 -6.45
N HIS A 320 11.24 5.25 -6.84
CA HIS A 320 10.06 5.75 -7.56
C HIS A 320 10.25 5.84 -9.08
N SER A 321 11.31 5.23 -9.63
CA SER A 321 11.56 5.22 -11.09
C SER A 321 10.59 4.34 -11.90
N GLY A 322 9.78 3.50 -11.23
CA GLY A 322 8.89 2.53 -11.86
C GLY A 322 9.52 1.16 -12.09
N ASP A 323 10.85 1.03 -11.98
CA ASP A 323 11.54 -0.26 -12.12
C ASP A 323 11.53 -1.07 -10.81
N PHE A 324 11.49 -0.38 -9.69
CA PHE A 324 11.47 -0.99 -8.36
C PHE A 324 10.06 -1.40 -7.95
N VAL A 325 9.96 -2.41 -7.09
CA VAL A 325 8.73 -2.75 -6.40
C VAL A 325 8.59 -1.89 -5.15
N VAL A 326 7.51 -1.12 -5.11
CA VAL A 326 7.07 -0.36 -3.96
C VAL A 326 5.69 -0.86 -3.62
N ALA A 327 5.59 -1.73 -2.63
CA ALA A 327 4.37 -2.48 -2.38
C ALA A 327 3.93 -2.43 -0.92
N THR A 328 2.69 -2.79 -0.69
CA THR A 328 2.14 -3.06 0.63
C THR A 328 1.38 -4.38 0.62
N GLU A 329 1.23 -4.93 1.78
CA GLU A 329 0.30 -5.98 2.12
C GLU A 329 -1.02 -5.38 2.59
N ASN A 330 -2.11 -5.98 2.17
CA ASN A 330 -3.45 -5.66 2.63
C ASN A 330 -4.32 -6.92 2.64
N GLU A 331 -4.18 -7.71 3.66
CA GLU A 331 -5.00 -8.91 3.85
C GLU A 331 -6.11 -8.73 4.88
N CYS A 332 -6.03 -7.69 5.70
CA CYS A 332 -6.91 -7.50 6.83
C CYS A 332 -7.52 -6.11 6.88
N TYR A 333 -8.62 -5.88 6.18
CA TYR A 333 -9.29 -4.58 6.22
C TYR A 333 -10.25 -4.40 7.41
N THR A 334 -10.75 -5.49 8.00
CA THR A 334 -11.69 -5.44 9.13
C THR A 334 -11.45 -6.52 10.18
N ASP A 335 -10.66 -7.53 9.88
CA ASP A 335 -10.59 -8.74 10.69
C ASP A 335 -9.37 -8.77 11.62
N CYS A 336 -8.37 -7.92 11.41
CA CYS A 336 -7.14 -7.88 12.22
C CYS A 336 -7.24 -6.98 13.47
N GLY A 337 -8.37 -6.43 13.77
CA GLY A 337 -8.61 -5.66 15.00
C GLY A 337 -8.10 -4.22 14.98
N TYR A 338 -7.50 -3.77 13.88
CA TYR A 338 -6.95 -2.41 13.74
C TYR A 338 -7.84 -1.46 12.96
N GLN A 339 -8.82 -1.99 12.28
CA GLN A 339 -9.69 -1.28 11.39
C GLN A 339 -11.05 -1.03 12.05
N THR A 340 -11.83 -0.17 11.45
CA THR A 340 -13.21 0.04 11.84
C THR A 340 -14.07 -1.16 11.42
N ASP A 341 -15.27 -1.25 11.99
CA ASP A 341 -16.34 -2.14 11.53
C ASP A 341 -17.02 -1.68 10.22
N ASP A 342 -16.53 -0.60 9.60
CA ASP A 342 -16.95 -0.11 8.28
C ASP A 342 -15.96 -0.57 7.19
N PRO A 343 -16.24 -1.67 6.48
CA PRO A 343 -15.33 -2.20 5.47
C PRO A 343 -15.04 -1.20 4.35
N TYR A 344 -16.01 -0.40 3.95
CA TYR A 344 -15.81 0.56 2.88
C TYR A 344 -14.83 1.67 3.26
N TYR A 345 -14.97 2.18 4.48
CA TYR A 345 -14.04 3.17 5.01
C TYR A 345 -12.62 2.58 5.08
N SER A 346 -12.46 1.41 5.69
CA SER A 346 -11.16 0.75 5.86
C SER A 346 -10.46 0.49 4.53
N VAL A 347 -11.13 -0.16 3.57
CA VAL A 347 -10.59 -0.43 2.22
C VAL A 347 -10.18 0.87 1.53
N ARG A 348 -11.03 1.89 1.57
CA ARG A 348 -10.76 3.16 0.91
C ARG A 348 -9.55 3.87 1.52
N GLN A 349 -9.46 3.96 2.84
CA GLN A 349 -8.36 4.68 3.50
C GLN A 349 -7.02 3.96 3.30
N SER A 350 -6.97 2.64 3.45
CA SER A 350 -5.75 1.86 3.21
C SER A 350 -5.27 1.99 1.77
N ASN A 351 -6.17 1.89 0.80
CA ASN A 351 -5.82 2.02 -0.61
C ASN A 351 -5.37 3.45 -0.96
N LEU A 352 -6.01 4.48 -0.40
CA LEU A 352 -5.56 5.86 -0.56
C LEU A 352 -4.17 6.08 0.04
N LYS A 353 -3.88 5.47 1.20
CA LYS A 353 -2.55 5.52 1.81
C LYS A 353 -1.49 4.87 0.91
N ALA A 354 -1.76 3.69 0.37
CA ALA A 354 -0.86 3.02 -0.57
C ALA A 354 -0.55 3.91 -1.78
N LEU A 355 -1.58 4.51 -2.37
CA LEU A 355 -1.42 5.42 -3.51
C LEU A 355 -0.73 6.74 -3.13
N GLN A 356 -0.95 7.26 -1.92
CA GLN A 356 -0.22 8.42 -1.40
C GLN A 356 1.28 8.13 -1.31
N LEU A 357 1.67 6.92 -0.92
CA LEU A 357 3.06 6.45 -0.85
C LEU A 357 3.65 6.05 -2.22
N ARG A 358 2.93 6.29 -3.33
CA ARG A 358 3.38 6.02 -4.71
C ARG A 358 3.61 4.54 -4.99
N MET A 359 2.89 3.66 -4.33
CA MET A 359 3.02 2.22 -4.57
C MET A 359 2.65 1.85 -6.00
N ASN A 360 3.36 0.87 -6.55
CA ASN A 360 3.08 0.30 -7.87
C ASN A 360 2.59 -1.15 -7.78
N TRP A 361 2.75 -1.81 -6.64
CA TRP A 361 2.21 -3.13 -6.38
C TRP A 361 1.43 -3.17 -5.07
N MET A 362 0.45 -4.05 -5.00
CA MET A 362 -0.32 -4.28 -3.78
C MET A 362 -0.68 -5.76 -3.67
N TYR A 363 -0.26 -6.40 -2.57
CA TYR A 363 -0.75 -7.71 -2.21
C TYR A 363 -2.18 -7.61 -1.70
N VAL A 364 -3.04 -8.49 -2.15
CA VAL A 364 -4.46 -8.53 -1.79
C VAL A 364 -4.94 -9.95 -1.61
N VAL A 365 -5.84 -10.14 -0.65
CA VAL A 365 -6.65 -11.34 -0.50
C VAL A 365 -8.06 -11.00 -0.96
N PRO A 366 -8.54 -11.51 -2.11
CA PRO A 366 -9.74 -10.99 -2.77
C PRO A 366 -10.99 -10.91 -1.89
N GLY A 367 -11.26 -11.93 -1.08
CA GLY A 367 -12.40 -11.95 -0.15
C GLY A 367 -12.28 -10.91 0.96
N PRO A 368 -11.25 -10.99 1.83
CA PRO A 368 -10.98 -10.00 2.88
C PRO A 368 -10.77 -8.57 2.37
N SER A 369 -10.34 -8.41 1.12
CA SER A 369 -10.20 -7.10 0.48
C SER A 369 -11.50 -6.52 -0.07
N TYR A 370 -12.62 -7.21 0.06
CA TYR A 370 -13.94 -6.75 -0.41
C TYR A 370 -13.96 -6.35 -1.90
N MET A 371 -13.19 -7.07 -2.73
CA MET A 371 -13.04 -6.71 -4.15
C MET A 371 -14.36 -6.85 -4.93
N ALA A 372 -15.16 -7.84 -4.58
CA ALA A 372 -16.46 -8.07 -5.19
C ALA A 372 -17.52 -7.04 -4.77
N GLU A 373 -17.40 -6.48 -3.58
CA GLU A 373 -18.31 -5.49 -3.01
C GLU A 373 -18.03 -4.09 -3.54
N TYR A 374 -16.74 -3.75 -3.81
CA TYR A 374 -16.30 -2.42 -4.22
C TYR A 374 -15.54 -2.43 -5.57
N PRO A 375 -16.08 -3.00 -6.63
CA PRO A 375 -15.34 -3.23 -7.88
C PRO A 375 -14.89 -1.94 -8.57
N GLU A 376 -15.69 -0.86 -8.50
CA GLU A 376 -15.30 0.43 -9.11
C GLU A 376 -14.12 1.07 -8.41
N HIS A 377 -14.07 0.97 -7.08
CA HIS A 377 -12.95 1.46 -6.29
C HIS A 377 -11.66 0.69 -6.62
N TRP A 378 -11.73 -0.65 -6.66
CA TRP A 378 -10.59 -1.48 -6.99
C TRP A 378 -10.11 -1.30 -8.44
N ASP A 379 -11.02 -1.08 -9.38
CA ASP A 379 -10.64 -0.73 -10.75
C ASP A 379 -9.87 0.60 -10.79
N TRP A 380 -10.32 1.61 -10.05
CA TRP A 380 -9.59 2.87 -9.90
C TRP A 380 -8.22 2.68 -9.25
N VAL A 381 -8.11 1.91 -8.18
CA VAL A 381 -6.84 1.60 -7.50
C VAL A 381 -5.85 0.97 -8.49
N ARG A 382 -6.27 -0.08 -9.17
CA ARG A 382 -5.46 -0.79 -10.16
C ARG A 382 -4.96 0.13 -11.29
N LEU A 383 -5.78 1.08 -11.73
CA LEU A 383 -5.42 2.05 -12.76
C LEU A 383 -4.49 3.16 -12.25
N SER A 384 -4.48 3.36 -10.93
CA SER A 384 -3.70 4.42 -10.26
C SER A 384 -2.34 3.93 -9.77
N LEU A 385 -2.18 2.61 -9.51
CA LEU A 385 -0.90 2.03 -9.09
C LEU A 385 0.19 2.31 -10.12
N GLY A 386 1.39 2.68 -9.66
CA GLY A 386 2.57 2.92 -10.49
C GLY A 386 2.50 4.12 -11.44
N GLN A 387 1.42 4.89 -11.44
CA GLN A 387 1.35 6.12 -12.23
C GLN A 387 2.23 7.20 -11.61
N THR A 388 2.84 8.03 -12.46
CA THR A 388 3.57 9.24 -12.08
C THR A 388 2.69 10.49 -12.23
N ALA A 389 3.15 11.64 -11.76
CA ALA A 389 2.44 12.90 -11.95
C ALA A 389 2.17 13.22 -13.43
N GLU A 390 3.08 12.80 -14.31
CA GLU A 390 2.98 13.01 -15.75
C GLU A 390 2.01 12.04 -16.44
N THR A 391 1.91 10.80 -15.96
CA THR A 391 1.13 9.73 -16.60
C THR A 391 -0.24 9.50 -15.98
N SER A 392 -0.44 9.88 -14.72
CA SER A 392 -1.72 9.69 -14.02
C SER A 392 -2.85 10.43 -14.71
N ALA A 393 -4.00 9.80 -14.77
CA ALA A 393 -5.21 10.47 -15.24
C ALA A 393 -5.75 11.47 -14.20
N ASP A 394 -5.46 11.27 -12.93
CA ASP A 394 -5.96 12.11 -11.85
C ASP A 394 -4.90 12.50 -10.82
N ALA A 395 -5.15 13.66 -10.19
CA ALA A 395 -4.53 14.10 -8.96
C ALA A 395 -5.62 14.31 -7.91
N TRP A 396 -5.39 13.92 -6.65
CA TRP A 396 -6.47 13.87 -5.68
C TRP A 396 -6.05 14.22 -4.25
N ALA A 397 -7.05 14.68 -3.47
CA ALA A 397 -6.97 14.89 -2.04
C ALA A 397 -8.20 14.31 -1.36
N ALA A 398 -7.99 13.37 -0.44
CA ALA A 398 -9.01 12.86 0.46
C ALA A 398 -8.93 13.65 1.77
N PHE A 399 -9.98 14.40 2.04
CA PHE A 399 -10.07 15.26 3.20
C PHE A 399 -10.42 14.45 4.43
N ARG A 400 -9.61 14.58 5.44
CA ARG A 400 -9.82 13.96 6.75
C ARG A 400 -9.04 14.69 7.81
N ASP A 401 -9.37 14.45 9.04
CA ASP A 401 -8.54 14.82 10.18
C ASP A 401 -8.44 13.60 11.11
N ALA A 402 -7.30 13.36 11.68
CA ALA A 402 -7.11 12.33 12.69
C ALA A 402 -6.90 12.99 14.03
N GLU A 403 -7.64 12.53 15.01
CA GLU A 403 -7.47 12.92 16.39
C GLU A 403 -6.84 11.75 17.12
N ASP A 404 -5.69 12.03 17.72
CA ASP A 404 -5.04 11.11 18.64
C ASP A 404 -4.51 9.76 18.14
N ARG A 405 -3.94 9.22 18.91
CA ARG A 405 -3.04 8.14 19.24
C ARG A 405 -3.53 6.83 18.79
N TYR A 406 -2.73 6.22 18.11
CA TYR A 406 -2.84 4.85 17.81
C TYR A 406 -2.09 4.05 18.88
N TRP A 407 -2.70 3.05 19.47
CA TRP A 407 -2.12 2.12 20.43
C TRP A 407 -1.37 2.67 21.63
N GLY A 408 -1.39 3.92 21.86
CA GLY A 408 -0.63 4.53 22.93
C GLY A 408 0.84 4.79 22.59
N GLU A 409 1.36 5.74 23.31
CA GLU A 409 2.71 6.32 23.15
C GLU A 409 3.83 5.31 23.41
N GLU A 410 3.53 4.16 24.05
CA GLU A 410 4.52 3.16 24.40
C GLU A 410 4.95 2.29 23.22
N GLU A 411 4.07 2.08 22.25
CA GLU A 411 4.34 1.22 21.09
C GLU A 411 4.87 1.99 19.90
N PHE A 412 4.46 3.26 19.76
CA PHE A 412 4.93 4.14 18.69
C PHE A 412 5.48 5.47 19.21
N PRO A 413 6.43 5.47 20.15
CA PRO A 413 6.81 6.68 20.87
C PRO A 413 7.44 7.78 20.01
N ARG A 414 7.99 7.44 18.86
CA ARG A 414 8.65 8.42 18.00
C ARG A 414 7.72 9.21 17.09
N ALA A 415 6.54 8.69 16.87
CA ALA A 415 5.67 9.24 15.83
C ALA A 415 4.84 10.42 16.31
N TRP A 416 4.69 10.61 17.65
CA TRP A 416 3.53 11.31 18.12
C TRP A 416 3.78 12.47 19.05
N ASP A 417 4.94 12.51 19.70
CA ASP A 417 5.20 13.51 20.74
C ASP A 417 5.39 14.93 20.20
N ASP A 418 5.91 15.09 18.99
CA ASP A 418 6.24 16.40 18.41
C ASP A 418 5.89 16.53 16.92
N GLN A 419 5.21 15.54 16.32
CA GLN A 419 4.88 15.55 14.91
C GLN A 419 3.44 16.01 14.69
N PRO A 420 3.18 16.87 13.71
CA PRO A 420 1.82 17.15 13.29
C PRO A 420 1.18 15.86 12.73
N TRP A 421 -0.10 15.70 12.98
CA TRP A 421 -0.88 14.61 12.38
C TRP A 421 -0.99 14.82 10.88
N VAL A 422 -0.95 13.72 10.11
CA VAL A 422 -1.30 13.79 8.71
C VAL A 422 -2.80 14.04 8.59
N ARG A 423 -3.14 15.19 8.06
CA ARG A 423 -4.55 15.61 7.93
C ARG A 423 -5.25 14.86 6.81
N ASN A 424 -4.75 15.04 5.60
CA ASN A 424 -5.34 14.52 4.38
C ASN A 424 -4.50 13.38 3.82
N LEU A 425 -5.13 12.51 3.00
CA LEU A 425 -4.39 11.67 2.07
C LEU A 425 -4.35 12.38 0.72
N GLU A 426 -3.16 12.61 0.19
CA GLU A 426 -2.95 13.49 -0.97
C GLU A 426 -1.99 12.89 -1.99
N ARG A 427 -2.35 13.06 -3.25
CA ARG A 427 -1.49 12.63 -4.36
C ARG A 427 -1.58 13.66 -5.49
N TRP A 428 -0.53 14.49 -5.62
CA TRP A 428 -0.41 15.57 -6.61
C TRP A 428 -1.49 16.65 -6.57
N LEU A 429 -2.35 16.63 -5.57
CA LEU A 429 -3.33 17.66 -5.25
C LEU A 429 -3.29 17.86 -3.74
N VAL A 430 -2.99 19.08 -3.30
CA VAL A 430 -2.79 19.42 -1.89
C VAL A 430 -3.79 20.46 -1.46
N GLN A 431 -4.49 20.26 -0.34
CA GLN A 431 -5.35 21.27 0.26
C GLN A 431 -4.50 22.22 1.10
N VAL A 432 -4.68 23.52 0.90
CA VAL A 432 -3.91 24.57 1.56
C VAL A 432 -4.80 25.47 2.38
N ASP A 433 -4.44 25.72 3.64
CA ASP A 433 -5.11 26.70 4.48
C ASP A 433 -4.58 28.11 4.21
N GLU A 434 -5.48 29.04 3.91
CA GLU A 434 -5.18 30.44 3.77
C GLU A 434 -6.32 31.33 4.29
N PRO A 435 -6.09 32.63 4.54
CA PRO A 435 -7.14 33.51 5.05
C PRO A 435 -8.40 33.49 4.19
N GLY A 436 -9.54 33.13 4.79
CA GLY A 436 -10.83 32.98 4.13
C GLY A 436 -11.07 31.61 3.49
N SER A 437 -10.15 30.67 3.68
CA SER A 437 -10.24 29.30 3.17
C SER A 437 -9.50 28.33 4.08
N VAL A 438 -9.59 28.49 5.39
CA VAL A 438 -9.11 27.52 6.37
C VAL A 438 -10.12 26.37 6.40
N ALA A 439 -9.61 25.16 6.29
CA ALA A 439 -10.44 23.96 6.40
C ALA A 439 -10.64 23.58 7.87
N HIS A 440 -11.88 23.27 8.22
CA HIS A 440 -12.27 22.95 9.60
C HIS A 440 -12.65 21.47 9.71
N ARG A 441 -12.23 20.84 10.80
CA ARG A 441 -12.67 19.49 11.13
C ARG A 441 -14.18 19.40 11.27
N THR A 442 -14.76 18.30 10.83
CA THR A 442 -16.18 18.00 10.99
C THR A 442 -16.37 16.73 11.82
N GLU A 443 -17.50 16.66 12.55
CA GLU A 443 -17.92 15.45 13.27
C GLU A 443 -18.78 14.52 12.40
N VAL A 444 -18.89 14.80 11.12
CA VAL A 444 -19.61 13.95 10.18
C VAL A 444 -18.74 12.72 9.86
N ASP A 445 -19.36 11.55 9.86
CA ASP A 445 -18.68 10.27 9.60
C ASP A 445 -17.36 10.12 10.40
N THR A 446 -17.52 10.16 11.72
CA THR A 446 -16.43 9.90 12.64
C THR A 446 -16.24 8.39 12.79
N HIS A 447 -15.02 7.92 12.57
CA HIS A 447 -14.66 6.52 12.68
C HIS A 447 -13.74 6.31 13.88
N VAL A 448 -14.05 5.30 14.67
CA VAL A 448 -13.25 4.90 15.83
C VAL A 448 -12.78 3.48 15.62
N ALA A 449 -11.51 3.21 15.84
CA ALA A 449 -11.00 1.85 15.82
C ALA A 449 -11.61 1.05 16.95
N ASP A 450 -12.14 -0.13 16.65
CA ASP A 450 -12.73 -1.04 17.63
C ASP A 450 -11.64 -1.91 18.25
N LEU A 451 -10.72 -1.28 18.96
CA LEU A 451 -9.73 -1.99 19.77
C LEU A 451 -10.08 -1.83 21.25
N GLU A 452 -9.71 -2.80 22.06
CA GLU A 452 -9.99 -2.84 23.50
C GLU A 452 -9.40 -1.66 24.30
N GLU A 453 -8.53 -0.87 23.66
CA GLU A 453 -7.85 0.29 24.24
C GLU A 453 -8.03 1.52 23.35
N ASP A 454 -7.99 2.72 23.90
CA ASP A 454 -8.26 4.01 23.28
C ASP A 454 -7.49 4.26 21.98
N ASN A 455 -8.11 3.99 20.87
CA ASN A 455 -7.45 4.00 19.59
C ASN A 455 -8.03 5.03 18.68
N GLY A 456 -7.47 6.11 18.62
CA GLY A 456 -7.62 7.15 17.63
C GLY A 456 -9.00 7.31 16.99
N THR A 457 -9.37 8.53 16.76
CA THR A 457 -10.59 8.90 16.07
C THR A 457 -10.23 9.54 14.75
N ALA A 458 -10.79 9.07 13.65
CA ALA A 458 -10.66 9.70 12.36
C ALA A 458 -11.98 10.39 11.96
N HIS A 459 -11.87 11.62 11.56
CA HIS A 459 -12.97 12.45 11.09
C HIS A 459 -12.89 12.52 9.57
N GLU A 460 -13.87 11.96 8.90
CA GLU A 460 -13.90 11.95 7.45
C GLU A 460 -14.51 13.23 6.91
N GLY A 461 -13.76 13.91 6.05
CA GLY A 461 -14.15 15.19 5.48
C GLY A 461 -13.70 16.40 6.30
N LEU A 462 -13.65 17.52 5.61
CA LEU A 462 -13.43 18.86 6.18
C LEU A 462 -14.58 19.78 5.80
N SER A 463 -14.82 20.76 6.65
CA SER A 463 -15.91 21.74 6.49
C SER A 463 -15.35 23.15 6.23
N THR A 464 -16.09 23.95 5.49
CA THR A 464 -15.96 25.41 5.58
C THR A 464 -16.49 25.92 6.92
N SER A 465 -16.20 27.16 7.27
CA SER A 465 -16.82 27.86 8.40
C SER A 465 -17.24 29.27 7.98
N VAL A 466 -18.47 29.37 7.56
CA VAL A 466 -19.05 30.70 7.19
C VAL A 466 -19.01 31.68 8.37
N ALA A 467 -19.14 31.14 9.59
CA ALA A 467 -19.11 31.95 10.80
C ALA A 467 -17.73 32.61 11.05
N ASP A 468 -16.65 31.94 10.65
CA ASP A 468 -15.27 32.43 10.77
C ASP A 468 -14.80 33.17 9.51
N GLY A 469 -15.61 33.14 8.46
CA GLY A 469 -15.31 33.78 7.18
C GLY A 469 -14.56 32.87 6.21
N ASP A 470 -14.40 31.61 6.54
CA ASP A 470 -13.74 30.60 5.70
C ASP A 470 -14.78 29.96 4.78
N THR A 471 -14.84 30.44 3.55
CA THR A 471 -15.93 30.15 2.61
C THR A 471 -15.50 29.26 1.44
N GLY A 472 -14.42 28.51 1.58
CA GLY A 472 -13.97 27.62 0.52
C GLY A 472 -12.77 26.81 0.91
N PHE A 473 -12.31 25.98 -0.05
CA PHE A 473 -11.11 25.19 0.05
C PHE A 473 -10.17 25.58 -1.09
N VAL A 474 -8.91 25.83 -0.77
CA VAL A 474 -7.87 26.07 -1.77
C VAL A 474 -7.09 24.79 -1.99
N LEU A 475 -6.77 24.54 -3.25
CA LEU A 475 -6.08 23.34 -3.72
C LEU A 475 -4.92 23.74 -4.62
N ASP A 476 -3.74 23.25 -4.34
CA ASP A 476 -2.57 23.38 -5.18
C ASP A 476 -2.32 22.05 -5.93
N VAL A 477 -2.23 22.11 -7.25
CA VAL A 477 -1.93 20.99 -8.14
C VAL A 477 -0.42 20.91 -8.33
N ASP A 478 0.16 19.71 -8.20
CA ASP A 478 1.59 19.46 -8.47
C ASP A 478 1.99 19.98 -9.85
N GLU A 479 3.12 20.69 -9.94
CA GLU A 479 3.58 21.37 -11.16
C GLU A 479 3.78 20.40 -12.33
N ARG A 480 4.22 19.16 -12.08
CA ARG A 480 4.42 18.12 -13.11
C ARG A 480 3.09 17.63 -13.64
N PHE A 481 2.13 17.39 -12.74
CA PHE A 481 0.77 17.02 -13.15
C PHE A 481 0.12 18.18 -13.92
N ALA A 482 0.22 19.40 -13.44
CA ALA A 482 -0.32 20.59 -14.11
C ALA A 482 0.31 20.77 -15.50
N ALA A 483 1.63 20.72 -15.62
CA ALA A 483 2.31 20.85 -16.91
C ALA A 483 1.92 19.75 -17.92
N ALA A 484 1.75 18.52 -17.45
CA ALA A 484 1.28 17.43 -18.29
C ALA A 484 -0.21 17.54 -18.67
N SER A 485 -0.95 18.46 -18.06
CA SER A 485 -2.36 18.75 -18.37
C SER A 485 -2.53 19.87 -19.42
N ASP A 486 -1.43 20.50 -19.85
CA ASP A 486 -1.48 21.57 -20.85
C ASP A 486 -2.23 21.16 -22.12
N GLY A 487 -3.25 21.95 -22.49
CA GLY A 487 -4.04 21.71 -23.68
C GLY A 487 -5.00 20.52 -23.62
N GLN A 488 -5.14 19.90 -22.45
CA GLN A 488 -6.14 18.85 -22.21
C GLN A 488 -7.39 19.43 -21.56
N GLY A 489 -8.54 18.81 -21.82
CA GLY A 489 -9.75 19.03 -21.04
C GLY A 489 -9.56 18.53 -19.62
N THR A 490 -10.06 19.27 -18.64
CA THR A 490 -10.02 18.87 -17.24
C THR A 490 -11.37 19.03 -16.56
N VAL A 491 -11.66 18.11 -15.65
CA VAL A 491 -12.81 18.19 -14.75
C VAL A 491 -12.34 18.13 -13.30
N LEU A 492 -13.10 18.73 -12.40
CA LEU A 492 -12.96 18.52 -10.96
C LEU A 492 -14.12 17.65 -10.48
N LYS A 493 -13.81 16.52 -9.83
CA LYS A 493 -14.79 15.75 -9.06
C LYS A 493 -14.71 16.15 -7.59
N VAL A 494 -15.84 16.49 -7.00
CA VAL A 494 -15.95 16.88 -5.59
C VAL A 494 -16.99 16.00 -4.93
N THR A 495 -16.56 15.15 -4.00
CA THR A 495 -17.50 14.38 -3.15
C THR A 495 -17.81 15.20 -1.91
N PHE A 496 -19.06 15.56 -1.75
CA PHE A 496 -19.56 16.45 -0.71
C PHE A 496 -20.79 15.89 -0.02
N LEU A 497 -21.01 16.28 1.21
CA LEU A 497 -22.24 15.99 1.91
C LEU A 497 -23.31 17.02 1.48
N ASP A 498 -24.37 16.53 0.85
CA ASP A 498 -25.43 17.38 0.32
C ASP A 498 -26.43 17.80 1.41
N THR A 499 -25.94 18.61 2.36
CA THR A 499 -26.72 19.19 3.47
C THR A 499 -26.82 20.68 3.33
N GLY A 500 -27.78 21.27 4.02
CA GLY A 500 -27.95 22.73 4.07
C GLY A 500 -28.37 23.36 2.75
N ASN A 501 -28.21 24.68 2.68
CA ASN A 501 -28.60 25.52 1.55
C ASN A 501 -27.37 26.15 0.90
N GLY A 502 -27.49 26.51 -0.37
CA GLY A 502 -26.48 27.24 -1.14
C GLY A 502 -25.97 26.44 -2.31
N ALA A 503 -24.91 26.95 -2.89
CA ALA A 503 -24.20 26.34 -3.99
C ALA A 503 -22.70 26.46 -3.76
N PHE A 504 -21.91 25.84 -4.60
CA PHE A 504 -20.46 26.06 -4.71
C PHE A 504 -20.02 25.99 -6.15
N ARG A 505 -18.92 26.67 -6.48
CA ARG A 505 -18.26 26.59 -7.78
C ARG A 505 -16.76 26.44 -7.61
N VAL A 506 -16.07 26.25 -8.70
CA VAL A 506 -14.61 26.25 -8.74
C VAL A 506 -14.14 27.57 -9.36
N GLU A 507 -13.35 28.30 -8.62
CA GLU A 507 -12.68 29.54 -9.06
C GLU A 507 -11.25 29.18 -9.50
N THR A 508 -10.82 29.68 -10.64
CA THR A 508 -9.49 29.47 -11.21
C THR A 508 -8.99 30.76 -11.86
N ASP A 509 -7.69 30.84 -12.14
CA ASP A 509 -7.14 32.00 -12.88
C ASP A 509 -7.69 32.11 -14.32
N ALA A 510 -8.17 31.00 -14.90
CA ALA A 510 -8.79 30.97 -16.22
C ALA A 510 -10.30 31.38 -16.21
N GLY A 511 -10.90 31.49 -15.03
CA GLY A 511 -12.31 31.83 -14.82
C GLY A 511 -13.02 30.87 -13.86
N ASP A 512 -14.31 31.04 -13.71
CA ASP A 512 -15.14 30.26 -12.80
C ASP A 512 -15.86 29.12 -13.55
N SER A 513 -16.06 27.99 -12.88
CA SER A 513 -16.91 26.90 -13.37
C SER A 513 -18.41 27.23 -13.25
N ALA A 514 -19.24 26.33 -13.78
CA ALA A 514 -20.66 26.31 -13.43
C ALA A 514 -20.85 25.94 -11.94
N SER A 515 -21.95 26.41 -11.34
CA SER A 515 -22.25 26.20 -9.93
C SER A 515 -22.95 24.87 -9.69
N VAL A 516 -22.58 24.21 -8.59
CA VAL A 516 -23.24 23.01 -8.03
C VAL A 516 -24.24 23.46 -6.99
N VAL A 517 -25.54 23.27 -7.25
CA VAL A 517 -26.60 23.62 -6.29
C VAL A 517 -26.83 22.45 -5.34
N ARG A 518 -26.72 22.71 -4.04
CA ARG A 518 -27.06 21.72 -3.01
C ARG A 518 -28.57 21.53 -2.90
N THR A 519 -29.00 20.29 -2.75
CA THR A 519 -30.43 19.92 -2.72
C THR A 519 -30.93 19.57 -1.33
N GLY A 520 -30.02 19.43 -0.37
CA GLY A 520 -30.33 19.09 1.01
C GLY A 520 -30.79 17.64 1.18
N SER A 521 -30.26 16.72 0.37
CA SER A 521 -30.62 15.29 0.45
C SER A 521 -30.13 14.62 1.74
N GLY A 522 -29.08 15.16 2.35
CA GLY A 522 -28.43 14.55 3.53
C GLY A 522 -27.46 13.42 3.19
N GLU A 523 -27.22 13.16 1.90
CA GLU A 523 -26.41 12.05 1.42
C GLU A 523 -25.07 12.56 0.85
N TRP A 524 -24.07 11.69 0.85
CA TRP A 524 -22.84 11.93 0.13
C TRP A 524 -23.09 11.85 -1.38
N ARG A 525 -22.60 12.84 -2.10
CA ARG A 525 -22.76 12.94 -3.55
C ARG A 525 -21.48 13.43 -4.20
N THR A 526 -21.24 13.02 -5.44
CA THR A 526 -20.10 13.50 -6.23
C THR A 526 -20.55 14.38 -7.37
N ALA A 527 -20.06 15.62 -7.40
CA ALA A 527 -20.22 16.54 -8.51
C ALA A 527 -19.02 16.46 -9.44
N THR A 528 -19.26 16.18 -10.72
CA THR A 528 -18.27 16.34 -11.80
C THR A 528 -18.48 17.70 -12.43
N ILE A 529 -17.46 18.55 -12.40
CA ILE A 529 -17.50 19.97 -12.78
C ILE A 529 -16.50 20.19 -13.91
N ALA A 530 -16.95 20.68 -15.06
CA ALA A 530 -16.06 21.07 -16.14
C ALA A 530 -15.26 22.31 -15.72
N LEU A 531 -13.95 22.25 -15.83
CA LEU A 531 -13.09 23.40 -15.57
C LEU A 531 -12.93 24.23 -16.86
N PRO A 532 -12.74 25.55 -16.76
CA PRO A 532 -12.38 26.38 -17.89
C PRO A 532 -11.11 25.89 -18.59
N GLU A 533 -11.01 26.10 -19.90
CA GLU A 533 -9.80 25.78 -20.64
C GLU A 533 -8.59 26.52 -20.05
N GLY A 534 -7.51 25.79 -19.78
CA GLY A 534 -6.31 26.33 -19.15
C GLY A 534 -6.42 26.54 -17.64
N ALA A 535 -7.45 26.05 -16.99
CA ALA A 535 -7.57 26.10 -15.51
C ALA A 535 -6.50 25.28 -14.79
N VAL A 536 -6.00 24.21 -15.43
CA VAL A 536 -4.89 23.40 -14.97
C VAL A 536 -3.86 23.31 -16.09
N GLY A 537 -2.64 23.73 -15.84
CA GLY A 537 -1.56 23.76 -16.82
C GLY A 537 -0.28 24.31 -16.20
N ALA A 538 0.80 24.41 -16.98
CA ALA A 538 2.12 24.82 -16.50
C ALA A 538 2.13 26.18 -15.76
N ASP A 539 1.25 27.09 -16.15
CA ASP A 539 1.13 28.42 -15.55
C ASP A 539 -0.12 28.58 -14.64
N ALA A 540 -0.88 27.47 -14.43
CA ALA A 540 -2.14 27.49 -13.69
C ALA A 540 -2.27 26.19 -12.89
N SER A 541 -2.00 26.26 -11.59
CA SER A 541 -1.99 25.09 -10.71
C SER A 541 -2.87 25.27 -9.46
N ARG A 542 -3.61 26.38 -9.39
CA ARG A 542 -4.40 26.70 -8.19
C ARG A 542 -5.89 26.74 -8.47
N LEU A 543 -6.63 26.04 -7.63
CA LEU A 543 -8.08 25.92 -7.69
C LEU A 543 -8.67 26.33 -6.34
N ARG A 544 -9.86 26.90 -6.35
CA ARG A 544 -10.61 27.17 -5.12
C ARG A 544 -12.06 26.70 -5.27
N ILE A 545 -12.48 25.77 -4.42
CA ILE A 545 -13.88 25.43 -4.23
C ILE A 545 -14.49 26.53 -3.36
N ALA A 546 -15.35 27.34 -3.91
CA ALA A 546 -15.91 28.51 -3.25
C ALA A 546 -17.41 28.38 -3.01
N LEU A 547 -17.87 28.69 -1.80
CA LEU A 547 -19.29 28.77 -1.47
C LEU A 547 -19.97 29.90 -2.19
N GLU A 548 -21.21 29.67 -2.59
CA GLU A 548 -22.13 30.66 -3.11
C GLU A 548 -23.45 30.63 -2.33
N GLY A 549 -24.02 31.78 -2.07
CA GLY A 549 -25.39 31.89 -1.57
C GLY A 549 -26.43 31.54 -2.65
N ILE A 550 -27.64 31.26 -2.22
CA ILE A 550 -28.78 31.06 -3.13
C ILE A 550 -29.04 32.32 -3.94
N ASP A 551 -29.32 32.17 -5.24
CA ASP A 551 -29.58 33.29 -6.18
C ASP A 551 -28.38 34.25 -6.41
N GLY A 552 -27.15 33.79 -6.23
CA GLY A 552 -25.95 34.62 -6.40
C GLY A 552 -25.75 35.63 -5.28
N VAL A 553 -26.39 35.42 -4.16
CA VAL A 553 -26.19 36.20 -2.94
C VAL A 553 -24.87 35.75 -2.26
N GLU A 554 -24.28 36.67 -1.51
CA GLU A 554 -23.00 36.47 -0.83
C GLU A 554 -22.90 35.14 -0.07
N ALA A 555 -21.73 34.49 -0.10
CA ALA A 555 -21.42 33.22 0.59
C ALA A 555 -21.87 33.20 2.06
N ALA A 556 -21.89 34.34 2.73
CA ALA A 556 -22.37 34.49 4.10
C ALA A 556 -23.84 34.07 4.34
N THR A 557 -24.59 33.76 3.32
CA THR A 557 -25.97 33.25 3.41
C THR A 557 -26.09 31.76 3.10
N ALA A 558 -25.00 31.10 2.73
CA ALA A 558 -24.95 29.66 2.57
C ALA A 558 -24.69 28.95 3.90
N ASP A 559 -25.11 27.71 4.02
CA ASP A 559 -24.66 26.82 5.09
C ASP A 559 -23.27 26.29 4.76
N ASP A 560 -22.54 25.81 5.77
CA ASP A 560 -21.21 25.24 5.58
C ASP A 560 -21.22 24.06 4.63
N LEU A 561 -20.14 23.91 3.87
CA LEU A 561 -19.92 22.82 2.91
C LEU A 561 -18.95 21.80 3.49
N VAL A 562 -19.38 20.55 3.58
CA VAL A 562 -18.51 19.43 3.95
C VAL A 562 -18.06 18.70 2.68
N VAL A 563 -16.75 18.52 2.54
CA VAL A 563 -16.12 17.84 1.41
C VAL A 563 -15.23 16.72 1.96
N ARG A 564 -15.24 15.54 1.32
CA ARG A 564 -14.39 14.44 1.73
C ARG A 564 -13.39 13.98 0.67
N PHE A 565 -13.66 14.19 -0.62
CA PHE A 565 -12.75 13.76 -1.67
C PHE A 565 -12.80 14.70 -2.87
N VAL A 566 -11.62 15.08 -3.36
CA VAL A 566 -11.48 15.96 -4.51
C VAL A 566 -10.50 15.35 -5.50
N ARG A 567 -10.87 15.37 -6.79
CA ARG A 567 -10.04 14.83 -7.87
C ARG A 567 -10.02 15.76 -9.07
N VAL A 568 -8.84 16.17 -9.51
CA VAL A 568 -8.64 16.79 -10.84
C VAL A 568 -8.39 15.66 -11.84
N ILE A 569 -9.16 15.59 -12.92
CA ILE A 569 -9.07 14.51 -13.91
C ILE A 569 -8.85 15.09 -15.30
N ARG A 570 -7.87 14.58 -16.03
CA ARG A 570 -7.63 14.84 -17.45
C ARG A 570 -8.61 14.03 -18.28
N THR A 571 -9.36 14.64 -19.18
CA THR A 571 -10.44 13.98 -19.94
C THR A 571 -10.05 13.57 -21.36
N ASP A 572 -9.01 14.18 -21.94
CA ASP A 572 -8.57 13.95 -23.34
C ASP A 572 -7.44 12.94 -23.47
#